data_40501b30366da058fbe0a50ae998fd61
#
_entry.id   40501b30366da058fbe0a50ae998fd61
#
_cell.length_a   1.000
_cell.length_b   1.000
_cell.length_c   1.000
_cell.angle_alpha   90.00
_cell.angle_beta   90.00
_cell.angle_gamma   90.00
#
_symmetry.space_group_name_H-M   'P 1'
#
loop_
_entity.id
_entity.type
_entity.pdbx_description
1 polymer ?
#
loop_
_entity_poly.entity_id
_entity_poly.type
_entity_poly.pdbx_seq_one_letter_code
_entity_poly.pdbx_strand_id
1 'polypeptide(L)'
;MNTNGTRPPVWVGHVAMYTPQVTASSEFMQLLGMRLVAGGDEFAVLEMRGGTHLVLTSDSESTLIKGDFDLMVEDLDATHAYYTELGLDPGGIERGEIHDSFEMLEPGGTVMTFNSSHVGSLPV
;
A
#
# COMPACT_ATOMS: atom_id res chain seq x y z
N MET A 1 -21.59 19.62 -5.61
CA MET A 1 -20.73 18.77 -6.44
C MET A 1 -19.40 19.47 -6.66
N ASN A 2 -18.28 18.77 -6.48
CA ASN A 2 -16.95 19.38 -6.57
C ASN A 2 -16.34 19.10 -7.95
N THR A 3 -16.62 19.95 -8.93
CA THR A 3 -16.11 19.80 -10.30
C THR A 3 -15.31 21.01 -10.76
N ASN A 4 -14.97 21.94 -9.84
CA ASN A 4 -14.38 23.23 -10.19
C ASN A 4 -12.87 23.30 -10.04
N GLY A 5 -12.18 22.16 -9.97
CA GLY A 5 -10.73 22.12 -9.81
C GLY A 5 -10.26 22.25 -8.36
N THR A 6 -11.17 22.26 -7.40
CA THR A 6 -10.82 22.29 -5.98
C THR A 6 -10.54 20.86 -5.51
N ARG A 7 -9.48 20.69 -4.73
CA ARG A 7 -9.17 19.39 -4.11
C ARG A 7 -10.36 18.93 -3.28
N PRO A 8 -10.77 17.63 -3.39
CA PRO A 8 -11.80 17.10 -2.51
C PRO A 8 -11.43 17.32 -1.03
N PRO A 9 -12.37 17.75 -0.17
CA PRO A 9 -12.05 18.04 1.23
C PRO A 9 -12.02 16.82 2.15
N VAL A 10 -12.31 15.65 1.62
CA VAL A 10 -12.31 14.41 2.38
C VAL A 10 -11.38 13.39 1.72
N TRP A 11 -10.72 12.57 2.54
CA TRP A 11 -9.89 11.46 2.07
C TRP A 11 -9.84 10.40 3.16
N VAL A 12 -9.28 9.23 2.82
CA VAL A 12 -9.18 8.13 3.77
C VAL A 12 -8.15 8.47 4.85
N GLY A 13 -8.54 8.40 6.11
CA GLY A 13 -7.63 8.64 7.23
C GLY A 13 -6.78 7.43 7.60
N HIS A 14 -7.43 6.27 7.70
CA HIS A 14 -6.77 5.04 8.14
C HIS A 14 -7.23 3.86 7.30
N VAL A 15 -6.31 2.94 7.04
CA VAL A 15 -6.61 1.59 6.55
C VAL A 15 -5.96 0.60 7.53
N ALA A 16 -6.59 -0.54 7.72
CA ALA A 16 -6.13 -1.51 8.72
C ALA A 16 -5.69 -2.81 8.05
N MET A 17 -4.67 -3.43 8.64
CA MET A 17 -4.21 -4.74 8.21
C MET A 17 -3.74 -5.54 9.42
N TYR A 18 -4.14 -6.81 9.49
CA TYR A 18 -3.74 -7.72 10.55
C TYR A 18 -2.59 -8.58 10.07
N THR A 19 -1.63 -8.82 10.95
CA THR A 19 -0.44 -9.60 10.61
C THR A 19 0.07 -10.35 11.84
N PRO A 20 0.55 -11.60 11.67
CA PRO A 20 1.20 -12.31 12.76
C PRO A 20 2.62 -11.83 13.02
N GLN A 21 3.16 -10.93 12.17
CA GLN A 21 4.55 -10.47 12.22
C GLN A 21 4.63 -8.96 12.02
N VAL A 22 4.17 -8.20 13.03
CA VAL A 22 4.07 -6.73 12.92
C VAL A 22 5.40 -6.10 12.54
N THR A 23 6.51 -6.50 13.18
CA THR A 23 7.81 -5.91 12.90
C THR A 23 8.24 -6.15 11.45
N ALA A 24 8.14 -7.39 10.97
CA ALA A 24 8.52 -7.72 9.59
C ALA A 24 7.62 -7.02 8.57
N SER A 25 6.31 -6.98 8.83
CA SER A 25 5.36 -6.26 7.97
C SER A 25 5.66 -4.76 7.95
N SER A 26 5.96 -4.17 9.11
CA SER A 26 6.32 -2.75 9.21
C SER A 26 7.59 -2.44 8.42
N GLU A 27 8.62 -3.26 8.54
CA GLU A 27 9.86 -3.06 7.77
C GLU A 27 9.63 -3.17 6.27
N PHE A 28 8.78 -4.12 5.85
CA PHE A 28 8.38 -4.24 4.45
C PHE A 28 7.69 -2.97 3.95
N MET A 29 6.73 -2.43 4.72
CA MET A 29 6.03 -1.21 4.34
C MET A 29 6.97 -0.01 4.25
N GLN A 30 7.99 0.05 5.12
CA GLN A 30 8.99 1.11 5.04
C GLN A 30 9.84 0.99 3.77
N LEU A 31 10.16 -0.22 3.33
CA LEU A 31 10.85 -0.45 2.05
C LEU A 31 10.00 0.01 0.87
N LEU A 32 8.68 -0.10 0.95
CA LEU A 32 7.78 0.42 -0.08
C LEU A 32 7.75 1.95 -0.14
N GLY A 33 8.24 2.61 0.91
CA GLY A 33 8.29 4.07 0.97
C GLY A 33 7.40 4.70 2.03
N MET A 34 6.68 3.90 2.82
CA MET A 34 5.88 4.45 3.92
C MET A 34 6.78 4.91 5.06
N ARG A 35 6.29 5.89 5.83
CA ARG A 35 7.04 6.46 6.94
C ARG A 35 6.51 5.92 8.27
N LEU A 36 7.38 5.32 9.07
CA LEU A 36 6.99 4.83 10.39
C LEU A 36 6.71 6.03 11.31
N VAL A 37 5.49 6.06 11.87
CA VAL A 37 5.03 7.12 12.77
C VAL A 37 5.11 6.65 14.22
N ALA A 38 4.65 5.43 14.48
CA ALA A 38 4.67 4.84 15.80
C ALA A 38 4.64 3.32 15.67
N GLY A 39 5.14 2.60 16.66
CA GLY A 39 5.07 1.16 16.59
C GLY A 39 5.78 0.42 17.70
N GLY A 40 5.56 -0.88 17.71
CA GLY A 40 6.12 -1.84 18.63
C GLY A 40 5.84 -3.24 18.09
N ASP A 41 5.80 -4.22 18.98
CA ASP A 41 5.60 -5.62 18.59
C ASP A 41 4.13 -5.95 18.32
N GLU A 42 3.21 -5.17 18.89
CA GLU A 42 1.77 -5.44 18.86
C GLU A 42 1.05 -4.62 17.78
N PHE A 43 1.61 -3.47 17.41
CA PHE A 43 1.04 -2.61 16.38
C PHE A 43 2.11 -1.73 15.76
N ALA A 44 1.82 -1.20 14.57
CA ALA A 44 2.62 -0.17 13.94
C ALA A 44 1.71 0.74 13.13
N VAL A 45 2.09 2.02 13.06
CA VAL A 45 1.38 3.03 12.25
C VAL A 45 2.35 3.58 11.24
N LEU A 46 2.01 3.45 9.97
CA LEU A 46 2.85 3.92 8.86
C LEU A 46 2.07 4.96 8.06
N GLU A 47 2.76 6.02 7.65
CA GLU A 47 2.15 7.12 6.93
C GLU A 47 2.41 7.01 5.45
N MET A 48 1.35 7.13 4.68
CA MET A 48 1.38 7.17 3.22
C MET A 48 1.19 8.60 2.72
N ARG A 49 1.37 8.77 1.42
CA ARG A 49 1.08 10.01 0.72
C ARG A 49 -0.31 10.52 1.08
N GLY A 50 -0.45 11.82 1.27
CA GLY A 50 -1.70 12.45 1.65
C GLY A 50 -2.02 12.39 3.13
N GLY A 51 -1.19 11.71 3.92
CA GLY A 51 -1.40 11.59 5.37
C GLY A 51 -2.26 10.42 5.80
N THR A 52 -2.67 9.55 4.88
CA THR A 52 -3.38 8.31 5.22
C THR A 52 -2.44 7.40 6.02
N HIS A 53 -2.94 6.85 7.12
CA HIS A 53 -2.17 5.93 7.95
C HIS A 53 -2.61 4.48 7.73
N LEU A 54 -1.63 3.61 7.54
CA LEU A 54 -1.81 2.16 7.60
C LEU A 54 -1.57 1.73 9.04
N VAL A 55 -2.55 1.07 9.64
CA VAL A 55 -2.42 0.55 11.00
C VAL A 55 -2.26 -0.97 10.92
N LEU A 56 -1.08 -1.44 11.31
CA LEU A 56 -0.80 -2.87 11.44
C LEU A 56 -1.13 -3.30 12.86
N THR A 57 -1.89 -4.38 12.99
CA THR A 57 -2.27 -4.92 14.30
C THR A 57 -1.90 -6.40 14.36
N SER A 58 -1.36 -6.82 15.48
CA SER A 58 -0.95 -8.21 15.68
C SER A 58 -2.15 -9.15 15.69
N ASP A 59 -2.05 -10.23 14.91
CA ASP A 59 -3.02 -11.32 14.88
C ASP A 59 -2.29 -12.62 14.56
N SER A 60 -2.08 -13.45 15.59
CA SER A 60 -1.35 -14.70 15.46
C SER A 60 -2.07 -15.76 14.62
N GLU A 61 -3.36 -15.57 14.38
CA GLU A 61 -4.17 -16.49 13.59
C GLU A 61 -4.34 -16.05 12.13
N SER A 62 -3.67 -14.96 11.75
CA SER A 62 -3.74 -14.46 10.38
C SER A 62 -3.23 -15.51 9.39
N THR A 63 -4.00 -15.70 8.31
CA THR A 63 -3.66 -16.62 7.22
C THR A 63 -3.42 -15.83 5.94
N LEU A 64 -2.92 -16.51 4.90
CA LEU A 64 -2.74 -15.89 3.59
C LEU A 64 -4.08 -15.41 3.06
N ILE A 65 -4.23 -14.09 2.91
CA ILE A 65 -5.43 -13.47 2.37
C ILE A 65 -5.03 -12.35 1.41
N LYS A 66 -5.96 -11.96 0.56
CA LYS A 66 -5.79 -10.76 -0.26
C LYS A 66 -6.15 -9.54 0.58
N GLY A 67 -5.37 -8.48 0.48
CA GLY A 67 -5.62 -7.26 1.23
C GLY A 67 -6.96 -6.62 0.86
N ASP A 68 -7.57 -5.94 1.82
CA ASP A 68 -8.87 -5.28 1.66
C ASP A 68 -8.76 -3.94 0.92
N PHE A 69 -7.55 -3.49 0.65
CA PHE A 69 -7.28 -2.24 -0.06
C PHE A 69 -6.14 -2.47 -1.04
N ASP A 70 -6.02 -1.57 -1.98
CA ASP A 70 -4.91 -1.57 -2.92
C ASP A 70 -4.09 -0.29 -2.75
N LEU A 71 -2.88 -0.31 -3.27
CA LEU A 71 -2.00 0.85 -3.30
C LEU A 71 -1.89 1.34 -4.74
N MET A 72 -1.83 2.64 -4.90
CA MET A 72 -1.70 3.27 -6.21
C MET A 72 -0.36 3.99 -6.27
N VAL A 73 0.36 3.83 -7.38
CA VAL A 73 1.65 4.46 -7.61
C VAL A 73 1.62 5.24 -8.93
N GLU A 74 2.46 6.27 -9.03
CA GLU A 74 2.46 7.13 -10.22
C GLU A 74 3.02 6.42 -11.46
N ASP A 75 4.09 5.65 -11.29
CA ASP A 75 4.75 4.93 -12.39
C ASP A 75 4.87 3.46 -11.98
N LEU A 76 3.94 2.65 -12.45
CA LEU A 76 3.88 1.25 -12.05
C LEU A 76 5.11 0.46 -12.52
N ASP A 77 5.54 0.68 -13.76
CA ASP A 77 6.68 -0.05 -14.31
C ASP A 77 7.97 0.29 -13.58
N ALA A 78 8.21 1.56 -13.30
CA ALA A 78 9.38 2.00 -12.53
C ALA A 78 9.33 1.48 -11.09
N THR A 79 8.16 1.48 -10.48
CA THR A 79 7.96 0.97 -9.13
C THR A 79 8.23 -0.53 -9.07
N HIS A 80 7.71 -1.28 -10.03
CA HIS A 80 7.96 -2.73 -10.13
C HIS A 80 9.46 -3.02 -10.25
N ALA A 81 10.16 -2.29 -11.12
CA ALA A 81 11.60 -2.45 -11.30
C ALA A 81 12.37 -2.13 -10.02
N TYR A 82 11.98 -1.07 -9.33
CA TYR A 82 12.61 -0.67 -8.07
C TYR A 82 12.42 -1.73 -6.98
N TYR A 83 11.22 -2.26 -6.84
CA TYR A 83 10.94 -3.31 -5.86
C TYR A 83 11.70 -4.60 -6.18
N THR A 84 11.86 -4.90 -7.45
CA THR A 84 12.69 -6.03 -7.89
C THR A 84 14.14 -5.84 -7.46
N GLU A 85 14.68 -4.64 -7.62
CA GLU A 85 16.05 -4.31 -7.18
C GLU A 85 16.22 -4.43 -5.66
N LEU A 86 15.16 -4.12 -4.91
CA LEU A 86 15.16 -4.25 -3.45
C LEU A 86 15.04 -5.72 -3.00
N GLY A 87 14.81 -6.66 -3.90
CA GLY A 87 14.66 -8.07 -3.57
C GLY A 87 13.28 -8.43 -3.02
N LEU A 88 12.26 -7.62 -3.31
CA LEU A 88 10.90 -7.83 -2.76
C LEU A 88 10.04 -8.81 -3.57
N ASP A 89 10.50 -9.26 -4.71
CA ASP A 89 9.84 -10.27 -5.54
C ASP A 89 8.40 -9.91 -5.95
N PRO A 90 8.19 -8.79 -6.65
CA PRO A 90 6.86 -8.45 -7.15
C PRO A 90 6.42 -9.44 -8.24
N GLY A 91 5.13 -9.74 -8.28
CA GLY A 91 4.54 -10.55 -9.33
C GLY A 91 4.59 -9.86 -10.69
N GLY A 92 4.23 -10.58 -11.73
CA GLY A 92 4.21 -10.03 -13.09
C GLY A 92 3.19 -8.92 -13.24
N ILE A 93 3.51 -7.93 -14.08
CA ILE A 93 2.59 -6.83 -14.37
C ILE A 93 1.48 -7.34 -15.28
N GLU A 94 0.25 -7.07 -14.87
CA GLU A 94 -0.95 -7.32 -15.68
C GLU A 94 -1.45 -6.00 -16.24
N ARG A 95 -1.64 -5.94 -17.57
CA ARG A 95 -2.14 -4.75 -18.24
C ARG A 95 -3.66 -4.79 -18.27
N GLY A 96 -4.30 -3.69 -17.87
CA GLY A 96 -5.75 -3.57 -17.83
C GLY A 96 -6.25 -2.35 -18.58
N GLU A 97 -7.57 -2.23 -18.70
CA GLU A 97 -8.19 -1.10 -19.42
C GLU A 97 -8.21 0.18 -18.59
N ILE A 98 -8.35 0.05 -17.26
CA ILE A 98 -8.41 1.21 -16.36
C ILE A 98 -7.04 1.48 -15.77
N HIS A 99 -6.36 0.44 -15.35
CA HIS A 99 -5.03 0.54 -14.76
C HIS A 99 -4.25 -0.76 -14.97
N ASP A 100 -2.93 -0.65 -14.93
CA ASP A 100 -2.03 -1.80 -14.87
C ASP A 100 -1.79 -2.15 -13.41
N SER A 101 -1.44 -3.39 -13.12
CA SER A 101 -1.30 -3.83 -11.74
C SER A 101 -0.28 -4.94 -11.56
N PHE A 102 0.21 -5.11 -10.35
CA PHE A 102 0.93 -6.30 -9.92
C PHE A 102 0.62 -6.56 -8.43
N GLU A 103 0.93 -7.77 -8.00
CA GLU A 103 0.72 -8.17 -6.61
C GLU A 103 2.03 -8.56 -5.95
N MET A 104 2.10 -8.39 -4.65
CA MET A 104 3.23 -8.87 -3.83
C MET A 104 2.70 -9.47 -2.55
N LEU A 105 3.38 -10.53 -2.09
CA LEU A 105 3.14 -11.13 -0.80
C LEU A 105 3.98 -10.40 0.25
N GLU A 106 3.33 -9.80 1.26
CA GLU A 106 4.06 -9.18 2.35
C GLU A 106 4.40 -10.23 3.43
N PRO A 107 5.36 -9.97 4.33
CA PRO A 107 5.90 -10.99 5.26
C PRO A 107 4.87 -11.64 6.17
N GLY A 108 3.80 -10.96 6.49
CA GLY A 108 2.74 -11.49 7.36
C GLY A 108 1.75 -12.40 6.65
N GLY A 109 1.82 -12.52 5.32
CA GLY A 109 0.97 -13.42 4.54
C GLY A 109 -0.13 -12.73 3.75
N THR A 110 -0.24 -11.41 3.76
CA THR A 110 -1.23 -10.69 2.97
C THR A 110 -0.71 -10.46 1.56
N VAL A 111 -1.55 -10.73 0.56
CA VAL A 111 -1.28 -10.38 -0.83
C VAL A 111 -1.71 -8.93 -1.06
N MET A 112 -0.78 -8.07 -1.42
CA MET A 112 -1.02 -6.65 -1.66
C MET A 112 -1.07 -6.38 -3.15
N THR A 113 -2.06 -5.58 -3.56
CA THR A 113 -2.23 -5.18 -4.97
C THR A 113 -1.73 -3.74 -5.15
N PHE A 114 -0.95 -3.54 -6.21
CA PHE A 114 -0.43 -2.23 -6.62
C PHE A 114 -1.00 -1.89 -7.98
N ASN A 115 -1.61 -0.72 -8.08
CA ASN A 115 -2.24 -0.24 -9.30
C ASN A 115 -1.55 1.03 -9.80
N SER A 116 -1.52 1.18 -11.13
CA SER A 116 -1.10 2.45 -11.74
C SER A 116 -2.11 3.55 -11.39
N SER A 117 -1.63 4.78 -11.32
CA SER A 117 -2.49 5.92 -11.06
C SER A 117 -3.49 6.13 -12.21
N HIS A 118 -4.75 6.35 -11.85
CA HIS A 118 -5.77 6.79 -12.80
C HIS A 118 -6.32 8.17 -12.44
N VAL A 119 -5.54 8.92 -11.68
CA VAL A 119 -5.87 10.29 -11.30
C VAL A 119 -5.87 11.17 -12.54
N GLY A 120 -6.91 11.97 -12.70
CA GLY A 120 -7.04 12.90 -13.81
C GLY A 120 -6.25 14.19 -13.60
N SER A 121 -6.69 15.25 -14.28
CA SER A 121 -5.99 16.54 -14.26
C SER A 121 -6.40 17.46 -13.09
N LEU A 122 -7.44 17.12 -12.36
CA LEU A 122 -7.89 17.92 -11.23
C LEU A 122 -7.04 17.66 -9.98
N PRO A 123 -6.88 18.65 -9.10
CA PRO A 123 -6.13 18.46 -7.85
C PRO A 123 -6.73 17.38 -6.96
N VAL A 124 -5.88 16.61 -6.32
CA VAL A 124 -6.30 15.56 -5.38
C VAL A 124 -5.46 15.60 -4.11
#